data_62cd397d676390f5f120496751236645
#
_entry.id   62cd397d676390f5f120496751236645
#
_cell.length_a   1.000
_cell.length_b   1.000
_cell.length_c   1.000
_cell.angle_alpha   90.00
_cell.angle_beta   90.00
_cell.angle_gamma   90.00
#
_symmetry.space_group_name_H-M   'P 1'
#
loop_
_entity.id
_entity.type
_entity.pdbx_description
1 polymer ?
#
loop_
_entity_poly.entity_id
_entity_poly.type
_entity_poly.pdbx_seq_one_letter_code
_entity_poly.pdbx_strand_id
1 'polypeptide(L)'
;PKMLAHLLKYDSAQGKYNHEISANDEEGTLTVDGKTMKIYAEKDAKNCPWKKLKVDVVLECTGFYTSKEKSMAHIEAGAKKVVISAPAGNDLKTIVYNVNHDTLTAEDTVISAASCTTNCLAPMAKALNDFAPIQSGIMCTIHAYTGDQMILDGPQRKGDLRRARAGAVNIVPNSTGAAKAIGLVIPELNGKLIGSAQRVPTPTGSTTILTAVIKTDKEVTVDAINAAMKAEATESFGYNEDLIVSSDIVGMRYGSLFDSTQTMVLKVAEDTYEVQVVSWYDNENSYTSQMVRTIKYFS
;
A
#
# COMPACT_ATOMS: atom_id res chain seq x y z
N PRO A 1 26.39 -8.25 -1.77
CA PRO A 1 26.24 -7.11 -0.83
C PRO A 1 26.56 -5.77 -1.49
N LYS A 2 27.64 -5.60 -2.24
CA LYS A 2 28.07 -4.33 -2.85
C LYS A 2 26.99 -3.68 -3.72
N MET A 3 26.30 -4.46 -4.58
CA MET A 3 25.20 -3.94 -5.40
C MET A 3 24.02 -3.46 -4.54
N LEU A 4 23.66 -4.20 -3.49
CA LEU A 4 22.58 -3.82 -2.56
C LEU A 4 22.92 -2.53 -1.81
N ALA A 5 24.17 -2.39 -1.34
CA ALA A 5 24.66 -1.16 -0.72
C ALA A 5 24.57 0.05 -1.67
N HIS A 6 24.94 -0.14 -2.96
CA HIS A 6 24.84 0.90 -3.96
C HIS A 6 23.39 1.33 -4.22
N LEU A 7 22.47 0.36 -4.39
CA LEU A 7 21.05 0.62 -4.61
C LEU A 7 20.35 1.20 -3.35
N LEU A 8 20.81 0.87 -2.15
CA LEU A 8 20.33 1.50 -0.93
C LEU A 8 20.77 2.97 -0.84
N LYS A 9 22.00 3.26 -1.32
CA LYS A 9 22.57 4.62 -1.25
C LYS A 9 21.97 5.58 -2.28
N TYR A 10 21.63 5.07 -3.47
CA TYR A 10 21.15 5.88 -4.58
C TYR A 10 19.84 5.32 -5.13
N ASP A 11 18.79 6.08 -4.99
CA ASP A 11 17.45 5.76 -5.50
C ASP A 11 17.01 6.83 -6.49
N SER A 12 16.52 6.41 -7.67
CA SER A 12 16.12 7.33 -8.75
C SER A 12 14.82 8.07 -8.44
N ALA A 13 13.95 7.51 -7.60
CA ALA A 13 12.66 8.09 -7.23
C ALA A 13 12.74 8.83 -5.87
N GLN A 14 13.41 8.22 -4.87
CA GLN A 14 13.48 8.72 -3.50
C GLN A 14 14.76 9.55 -3.22
N GLY A 15 15.71 9.56 -4.17
CA GLY A 15 16.94 10.33 -4.04
C GLY A 15 18.05 9.61 -3.27
N LYS A 16 18.97 10.38 -2.72
CA LYS A 16 20.14 9.85 -2.03
C LYS A 16 19.83 9.60 -0.55
N TYR A 17 20.15 8.40 -0.08
CA TYR A 17 20.05 8.05 1.33
C TYR A 17 21.27 8.56 2.10
N ASN A 18 21.04 9.49 3.04
CA ASN A 18 22.07 10.23 3.77
C ASN A 18 22.55 9.48 5.03
N HIS A 19 22.99 8.24 4.85
CA HIS A 19 23.54 7.39 5.91
C HIS A 19 24.87 6.78 5.46
N GLU A 20 25.72 6.38 6.42
CA GLU A 20 26.92 5.60 6.10
C GLU A 20 26.53 4.19 5.70
N ILE A 21 26.93 3.79 4.49
CA ILE A 21 26.65 2.45 3.95
C ILE A 21 27.93 1.83 3.47
N SER A 22 28.20 0.62 3.92
CA SER A 22 29.29 -0.21 3.45
C SER A 22 28.85 -1.67 3.26
N ALA A 23 29.61 -2.42 2.50
CA ALA A 23 29.35 -3.84 2.26
C ALA A 23 30.67 -4.62 2.21
N ASN A 24 30.62 -5.85 2.66
CA ASN A 24 31.70 -6.83 2.55
C ASN A 24 31.17 -8.05 1.78
N ASP A 25 31.65 -8.24 0.54
CA ASP A 25 31.20 -9.33 -0.32
C ASP A 25 31.72 -10.69 0.14
N GLU A 26 32.94 -10.75 0.74
CA GLU A 26 33.52 -11.99 1.24
C GLU A 26 32.76 -12.50 2.48
N GLU A 27 32.42 -11.61 3.37
CA GLU A 27 31.64 -11.94 4.57
C GLU A 27 30.11 -12.02 4.29
N GLY A 28 29.65 -11.53 3.14
CA GLY A 28 28.22 -11.44 2.81
C GLY A 28 27.45 -10.52 3.76
N THR A 29 27.99 -9.30 4.00
CA THR A 29 27.39 -8.36 4.95
C THR A 29 27.13 -7.00 4.35
N LEU A 30 26.11 -6.31 4.88
CA LEU A 30 25.75 -4.92 4.63
C LEU A 30 25.76 -4.19 5.98
N THR A 31 26.41 -3.03 6.03
CA THR A 31 26.44 -2.20 7.24
C THR A 31 25.84 -0.83 6.96
N VAL A 32 24.93 -0.40 7.82
CA VAL A 32 24.30 0.93 7.78
C VAL A 32 24.48 1.57 9.15
N ASP A 33 25.11 2.75 9.21
CA ASP A 33 25.39 3.49 10.45
C ASP A 33 25.99 2.60 11.55
N GLY A 34 26.98 1.78 11.16
CA GLY A 34 27.67 0.85 12.09
C GLY A 34 26.87 -0.42 12.44
N LYS A 35 25.60 -0.55 12.02
CA LYS A 35 24.81 -1.78 12.24
C LYS A 35 24.99 -2.74 11.08
N THR A 36 25.64 -3.87 11.33
CA THR A 36 25.93 -4.90 10.34
C THR A 36 24.80 -5.92 10.25
N MET A 37 24.36 -6.16 9.05
CA MET A 37 23.34 -7.17 8.68
C MET A 37 23.99 -8.26 7.83
N LYS A 38 23.68 -9.52 8.14
CA LYS A 38 24.08 -10.66 7.32
C LYS A 38 23.11 -10.84 6.16
N ILE A 39 23.66 -11.05 4.96
CA ILE A 39 22.88 -11.35 3.76
C ILE A 39 22.95 -12.86 3.50
N TYR A 40 21.80 -13.45 3.26
CA TYR A 40 21.64 -14.86 2.90
C TYR A 40 21.06 -14.94 1.48
N ALA A 41 21.54 -15.88 0.71
CA ALA A 41 21.05 -16.19 -0.64
C ALA A 41 20.40 -17.58 -0.62
N GLU A 42 19.23 -17.69 0.05
CA GLU A 42 18.49 -18.94 0.19
C GLU A 42 17.26 -18.92 -0.71
N LYS A 43 17.11 -19.95 -1.53
CA LYS A 43 16.03 -20.07 -2.49
C LYS A 43 14.73 -20.56 -1.86
N ASP A 44 14.84 -21.48 -0.90
CA ASP A 44 13.71 -22.05 -0.19
C ASP A 44 13.63 -21.45 1.22
N ALA A 45 12.51 -20.80 1.52
CA ALA A 45 12.30 -20.15 2.81
C ALA A 45 12.43 -21.10 4.01
N LYS A 46 12.16 -22.39 3.84
CA LYS A 46 12.32 -23.42 4.89
C LYS A 46 13.77 -23.58 5.37
N ASN A 47 14.73 -23.26 4.52
CA ASN A 47 16.17 -23.36 4.81
C ASN A 47 16.75 -22.05 5.37
N CYS A 48 15.95 -20.98 5.47
CA CYS A 48 16.41 -19.73 6.05
C CYS A 48 16.75 -19.91 7.54
N PRO A 49 17.81 -19.27 8.06
CA PRO A 49 18.31 -19.51 9.41
C PRO A 49 17.53 -18.78 10.50
N TRP A 50 16.21 -18.61 10.37
CA TRP A 50 15.40 -17.78 11.25
C TRP A 50 15.45 -18.22 12.70
N LYS A 51 15.42 -19.54 12.98
CA LYS A 51 15.56 -20.08 14.33
C LYS A 51 16.90 -19.72 14.96
N LYS A 52 18.02 -19.89 14.19
CA LYS A 52 19.38 -19.58 14.66
C LYS A 52 19.53 -18.10 14.97
N LEU A 53 18.90 -17.24 14.15
CA LEU A 53 18.96 -15.78 14.26
C LEU A 53 17.93 -15.22 15.24
N LYS A 54 17.04 -16.07 15.79
CA LYS A 54 15.95 -15.68 16.69
C LYS A 54 15.06 -14.57 16.08
N VAL A 55 14.69 -14.75 14.82
CA VAL A 55 13.87 -13.76 14.08
C VAL A 55 12.46 -13.74 14.65
N ASP A 56 12.00 -12.58 15.08
CA ASP A 56 10.64 -12.38 15.57
C ASP A 56 9.66 -12.24 14.41
N VAL A 57 9.96 -11.38 13.44
CA VAL A 57 9.08 -11.11 12.29
C VAL A 57 9.87 -11.21 11.00
N VAL A 58 9.34 -11.95 10.02
CA VAL A 58 9.81 -11.94 8.64
C VAL A 58 8.90 -11.02 7.82
N LEU A 59 9.48 -10.05 7.11
CA LEU A 59 8.81 -9.30 6.08
C LEU A 59 9.00 -10.00 4.74
N GLU A 60 7.94 -10.59 4.19
CA GLU A 60 7.95 -11.31 2.93
C GLU A 60 7.74 -10.34 1.76
N CYS A 61 8.81 -10.05 1.02
CA CYS A 61 8.82 -9.10 -0.10
C CYS A 61 9.14 -9.77 -1.46
N THR A 62 9.28 -11.09 -1.51
CA THR A 62 9.71 -11.78 -2.74
C THR A 62 8.60 -11.90 -3.78
N GLY A 63 7.33 -11.85 -3.35
CA GLY A 63 6.16 -12.11 -4.18
C GLY A 63 5.90 -13.58 -4.49
N PHE A 64 6.67 -14.52 -3.91
CA PHE A 64 6.47 -15.97 -4.08
C PHE A 64 5.62 -16.58 -2.97
N TYR A 65 5.75 -16.10 -1.74
CA TYR A 65 5.06 -16.63 -0.56
C TYR A 65 3.85 -15.74 -0.21
N THR A 66 2.94 -15.55 -1.18
CA THR A 66 1.78 -14.64 -1.07
C THR A 66 0.49 -15.35 -0.65
N SER A 67 0.57 -16.37 0.20
CA SER A 67 -0.57 -17.03 0.85
C SER A 67 -0.16 -17.49 2.24
N LYS A 68 -1.13 -17.76 3.12
CA LYS A 68 -0.86 -18.30 4.45
C LYS A 68 -0.08 -19.61 4.36
N GLU A 69 -0.57 -20.53 3.54
CA GLU A 69 0.06 -21.85 3.33
C GLU A 69 1.54 -21.73 2.93
N LYS A 70 1.84 -20.92 1.92
CA LYS A 70 3.23 -20.74 1.45
C LYS A 70 4.10 -20.06 2.51
N SER A 71 3.58 -19.03 3.19
CA SER A 71 4.31 -18.27 4.20
C SER A 71 4.63 -19.07 5.46
N MET A 72 3.91 -20.20 5.70
CA MET A 72 4.27 -21.13 6.76
C MET A 72 5.68 -21.68 6.64
N ALA A 73 6.29 -21.67 5.45
CA ALA A 73 7.70 -22.02 5.25
C ALA A 73 8.66 -21.19 6.14
N HIS A 74 8.36 -19.90 6.35
CA HIS A 74 9.15 -19.05 7.25
C HIS A 74 8.93 -19.40 8.74
N ILE A 75 7.71 -19.80 9.11
CA ILE A 75 7.39 -20.26 10.47
C ILE A 75 8.10 -21.58 10.73
N GLU A 76 8.08 -22.53 9.78
CA GLU A 76 8.81 -23.81 9.86
C GLU A 76 10.32 -23.59 10.00
N ALA A 77 10.88 -22.56 9.35
CA ALA A 77 12.27 -22.14 9.49
C ALA A 77 12.59 -21.46 10.83
N GLY A 78 11.57 -21.18 11.64
CA GLY A 78 11.71 -20.70 13.03
C GLY A 78 11.46 -19.22 13.24
N ALA A 79 10.87 -18.49 12.30
CA ALA A 79 10.31 -17.17 12.53
C ALA A 79 9.06 -17.27 13.40
N LYS A 80 8.80 -16.29 14.27
CA LYS A 80 7.58 -16.27 15.08
C LYS A 80 6.37 -15.77 14.30
N LYS A 81 6.56 -14.76 13.45
CA LYS A 81 5.51 -14.09 12.68
C LYS A 81 5.97 -13.77 11.25
N VAL A 82 5.00 -13.64 10.33
CA VAL A 82 5.25 -13.22 8.93
C VAL A 82 4.30 -12.10 8.54
N VAL A 83 4.83 -11.04 7.95
CA VAL A 83 4.05 -9.97 7.30
C VAL A 83 4.29 -10.06 5.80
N ILE A 84 3.24 -10.33 5.02
CA ILE A 84 3.32 -10.41 3.56
C ILE A 84 3.14 -9.02 2.98
N SER A 85 4.14 -8.55 2.22
CA SER A 85 4.14 -7.24 1.53
C SER A 85 3.36 -7.28 0.20
N ALA A 86 2.18 -7.90 0.22
CA ALA A 86 1.30 -8.03 -0.94
C ALA A 86 -0.11 -8.46 -0.51
N PRO A 87 -1.15 -8.27 -1.33
CA PRO A 87 -2.43 -8.94 -1.15
C PRO A 87 -2.24 -10.48 -1.12
N ALA A 88 -2.84 -11.16 -0.16
CA ALA A 88 -2.56 -12.57 0.11
C ALA A 88 -3.81 -13.33 0.56
N GLY A 89 -4.61 -13.82 -0.38
CA GLY A 89 -5.74 -14.71 -0.07
C GLY A 89 -6.78 -14.12 0.89
N ASN A 90 -7.75 -14.97 1.29
CA ASN A 90 -8.82 -14.62 2.24
C ASN A 90 -8.73 -15.49 3.52
N ASP A 91 -7.72 -16.34 3.63
CA ASP A 91 -7.48 -17.28 4.73
C ASP A 91 -6.55 -16.71 5.82
N LEU A 92 -6.21 -15.42 5.69
CA LEU A 92 -5.43 -14.66 6.65
C LEU A 92 -5.93 -13.21 6.70
N LYS A 93 -5.63 -12.53 7.80
CA LYS A 93 -6.03 -11.12 7.96
C LYS A 93 -5.26 -10.21 7.01
N THR A 94 -5.98 -9.32 6.34
CA THR A 94 -5.44 -8.21 5.57
C THR A 94 -5.53 -6.96 6.42
N ILE A 95 -4.39 -6.35 6.73
CA ILE A 95 -4.29 -5.24 7.67
C ILE A 95 -3.90 -3.95 6.95
N VAL A 96 -4.65 -2.91 7.23
CA VAL A 96 -4.29 -1.51 6.98
C VAL A 96 -4.15 -0.83 8.34
N TYR A 97 -2.93 -0.39 8.66
CA TYR A 97 -2.67 0.29 9.93
C TYR A 97 -3.57 1.51 10.09
N ASN A 98 -4.08 1.69 11.31
CA ASN A 98 -5.03 2.75 11.67
C ASN A 98 -6.43 2.65 11.04
N VAL A 99 -6.75 1.49 10.44
CA VAL A 99 -8.12 1.19 9.96
C VAL A 99 -8.65 -0.06 10.66
N ASN A 100 -7.90 -1.17 10.65
CA ASN A 100 -8.32 -2.45 11.25
C ASN A 100 -7.17 -3.20 11.95
N HIS A 101 -6.07 -2.52 12.30
CA HIS A 101 -4.94 -3.16 12.97
C HIS A 101 -5.27 -3.68 14.37
N ASP A 102 -6.27 -3.10 15.03
CA ASP A 102 -6.82 -3.49 16.32
C ASP A 102 -7.55 -4.84 16.29
N THR A 103 -7.84 -5.36 15.10
CA THR A 103 -8.40 -6.72 14.94
C THR A 103 -7.36 -7.82 15.11
N LEU A 104 -6.06 -7.47 15.18
CA LEU A 104 -4.98 -8.42 15.40
C LEU A 104 -5.02 -9.03 16.80
N THR A 105 -4.77 -10.33 16.87
CA THR A 105 -4.71 -11.09 18.12
C THR A 105 -3.37 -11.82 18.26
N ALA A 106 -3.11 -12.37 19.45
CA ALA A 106 -1.89 -13.13 19.70
C ALA A 106 -1.76 -14.42 18.87
N GLU A 107 -2.89 -14.96 18.39
CA GLU A 107 -2.94 -16.17 17.57
C GLU A 107 -2.58 -15.91 16.10
N ASP A 108 -2.59 -14.65 15.68
CA ASP A 108 -2.21 -14.29 14.32
C ASP A 108 -0.69 -14.45 14.14
N THR A 109 -0.27 -15.31 13.23
CA THR A 109 1.14 -15.57 12.93
C THR A 109 1.54 -15.13 11.53
N VAL A 110 0.60 -15.09 10.59
CA VAL A 110 0.80 -14.66 9.19
C VAL A 110 -0.29 -13.68 8.81
N ILE A 111 0.10 -12.50 8.38
CA ILE A 111 -0.82 -11.45 7.93
C ILE A 111 -0.38 -10.85 6.59
N SER A 112 -1.31 -10.20 5.89
CA SER A 112 -1.04 -9.37 4.72
C SER A 112 -1.08 -7.89 5.11
N ALA A 113 -0.08 -7.11 4.69
CA ALA A 113 -0.10 -5.64 4.77
C ALA A 113 -0.85 -4.97 3.61
N ALA A 114 -1.71 -5.72 2.90
CA ALA A 114 -2.47 -5.26 1.74
C ALA A 114 -1.59 -4.75 0.57
N SER A 115 -2.06 -3.76 -0.16
CA SER A 115 -1.31 -3.06 -1.23
C SER A 115 -1.20 -1.58 -0.92
N CYS A 116 -0.31 -0.88 -1.63
CA CYS A 116 -0.19 0.58 -1.54
C CYS A 116 -1.53 1.29 -1.81
N THR A 117 -2.25 0.86 -2.85
CA THR A 117 -3.55 1.42 -3.21
C THR A 117 -4.61 1.13 -2.14
N THR A 118 -4.61 -0.07 -1.54
CA THR A 118 -5.55 -0.40 -0.45
C THR A 118 -5.26 0.44 0.80
N ASN A 119 -3.98 0.66 1.13
CA ASN A 119 -3.58 1.53 2.24
C ASN A 119 -3.96 3.00 2.02
N CYS A 120 -4.04 3.45 0.77
CA CYS A 120 -4.55 4.78 0.45
C CYS A 120 -6.08 4.85 0.49
N LEU A 121 -6.77 3.88 -0.10
CA LEU A 121 -8.23 3.87 -0.22
C LEU A 121 -8.93 3.68 1.14
N ALA A 122 -8.43 2.78 1.98
CA ALA A 122 -9.15 2.32 3.16
C ALA A 122 -9.45 3.44 4.19
N PRO A 123 -8.50 4.29 4.62
CA PRO A 123 -8.81 5.33 5.58
C PRO A 123 -9.79 6.37 5.01
N MET A 124 -9.64 6.76 3.74
CA MET A 124 -10.55 7.68 3.07
C MET A 124 -11.96 7.09 2.93
N ALA A 125 -12.08 5.83 2.51
CA ALA A 125 -13.36 5.14 2.39
C ALA A 125 -14.02 4.92 3.76
N LYS A 126 -13.24 4.63 4.81
CA LYS A 126 -13.75 4.52 6.18
C LYS A 126 -14.32 5.85 6.66
N ALA A 127 -13.57 6.93 6.56
CA ALA A 127 -14.02 8.27 6.97
C ALA A 127 -15.29 8.70 6.24
N LEU A 128 -15.41 8.44 4.94
CA LEU A 128 -16.61 8.72 4.17
C LEU A 128 -17.79 7.84 4.60
N ASN A 129 -17.58 6.54 4.84
CA ASN A 129 -18.61 5.62 5.27
C ASN A 129 -19.11 5.91 6.70
N ASP A 130 -18.21 6.37 7.58
CA ASP A 130 -18.56 6.80 8.95
C ASP A 130 -19.34 8.12 8.94
N PHE A 131 -19.05 9.02 8.00
CA PHE A 131 -19.83 10.25 7.78
C PHE A 131 -21.25 9.94 7.29
N ALA A 132 -21.37 9.10 6.26
CA ALA A 132 -22.64 8.61 5.73
C ALA A 132 -22.43 7.27 4.99
N PRO A 133 -23.33 6.26 5.20
CA PRO A 133 -23.14 4.93 4.65
C PRO A 133 -23.00 4.92 3.12
N ILE A 134 -21.90 4.39 2.63
CA ILE A 134 -21.66 4.13 1.21
C ILE A 134 -22.59 3.01 0.73
N GLN A 135 -23.38 3.30 -0.31
CA GLN A 135 -24.26 2.33 -0.96
C GLN A 135 -23.54 1.58 -2.07
N SER A 136 -22.79 2.31 -2.90
CA SER A 136 -21.97 1.79 -3.98
C SER A 136 -20.89 2.78 -4.35
N GLY A 137 -19.85 2.34 -5.07
CA GLY A 137 -18.83 3.27 -5.55
C GLY A 137 -17.89 2.65 -6.57
N ILE A 138 -17.23 3.54 -7.29
CA ILE A 138 -16.19 3.22 -8.25
C ILE A 138 -14.91 3.93 -7.80
N MET A 139 -13.84 3.17 -7.61
CA MET A 139 -12.53 3.76 -7.40
C MET A 139 -11.67 3.65 -8.66
N CYS A 140 -10.91 4.68 -8.93
CA CYS A 140 -9.86 4.66 -9.93
C CYS A 140 -8.55 5.12 -9.30
N THR A 141 -7.48 4.36 -9.46
CA THR A 141 -6.16 4.86 -9.11
C THR A 141 -5.39 5.26 -10.36
N ILE A 142 -4.87 6.50 -10.35
CA ILE A 142 -3.87 6.97 -11.30
C ILE A 142 -2.53 6.64 -10.65
N HIS A 143 -1.89 5.59 -11.16
CA HIS A 143 -0.77 4.94 -10.48
C HIS A 143 0.54 5.15 -11.24
N ALA A 144 1.61 5.46 -10.54
CA ALA A 144 2.95 5.45 -11.10
C ALA A 144 3.29 4.08 -11.72
N TYR A 145 4.17 4.02 -12.72
CA TYR A 145 4.66 2.73 -13.22
C TYR A 145 5.49 2.03 -12.14
N THR A 146 5.58 0.71 -12.22
CA THR A 146 6.34 -0.11 -11.27
C THR A 146 7.16 -1.16 -11.99
N GLY A 147 8.11 -1.79 -11.31
CA GLY A 147 9.07 -2.75 -11.87
C GLY A 147 8.45 -4.04 -12.45
N ASP A 148 7.14 -4.21 -12.39
CA ASP A 148 6.42 -5.30 -13.07
C ASP A 148 6.02 -4.95 -14.51
N GLN A 149 6.19 -3.69 -14.92
CA GLN A 149 6.03 -3.22 -16.30
C GLN A 149 7.38 -3.29 -17.03
N MET A 150 7.31 -3.31 -18.35
CA MET A 150 8.52 -3.30 -19.19
C MET A 150 9.06 -1.87 -19.37
N ILE A 151 10.38 -1.74 -19.47
CA ILE A 151 11.04 -0.47 -19.83
C ILE A 151 10.77 -0.15 -21.30
N LEU A 152 11.01 -1.12 -22.20
CA LEU A 152 10.61 -1.13 -23.61
C LEU A 152 9.64 -2.29 -23.84
N ASP A 153 8.91 -2.28 -24.94
CA ASP A 153 7.99 -3.36 -25.29
C ASP A 153 8.70 -4.73 -25.29
N GLY A 154 8.16 -5.67 -24.54
CA GLY A 154 8.75 -7.00 -24.43
C GLY A 154 7.90 -7.97 -23.61
N PRO A 155 8.25 -9.27 -23.60
CA PRO A 155 7.48 -10.29 -22.88
C PRO A 155 7.43 -10.02 -21.37
N GLN A 156 6.24 -9.85 -20.83
CA GLN A 156 6.01 -9.67 -19.39
C GLN A 156 5.86 -11.04 -18.70
N ARG A 157 6.43 -11.20 -17.49
CA ARG A 157 6.55 -12.49 -16.77
C ARG A 157 5.22 -13.24 -16.58
N LYS A 158 4.10 -12.53 -16.43
CA LYS A 158 2.77 -13.10 -16.19
C LYS A 158 1.89 -13.10 -17.45
N GLY A 159 2.45 -12.70 -18.60
CA GLY A 159 1.73 -12.66 -19.87
C GLY A 159 0.71 -11.52 -20.01
N ASP A 160 0.76 -10.50 -19.17
CA ASP A 160 -0.11 -9.33 -19.27
C ASP A 160 0.34 -8.47 -20.47
N LEU A 161 -0.49 -8.43 -21.51
CA LEU A 161 -0.19 -7.75 -22.79
C LEU A 161 -0.09 -6.23 -22.64
N ARG A 162 -0.78 -5.61 -21.67
CA ARG A 162 -0.71 -4.18 -21.44
C ARG A 162 0.55 -3.82 -20.64
N ARG A 163 0.90 -4.61 -19.63
CA ARG A 163 2.15 -4.43 -18.86
C ARG A 163 3.41 -4.82 -19.65
N ALA A 164 3.24 -5.51 -20.77
CA ALA A 164 4.30 -5.80 -21.75
C ALA A 164 4.76 -4.56 -22.55
N ARG A 165 4.02 -3.45 -22.45
CA ARG A 165 4.35 -2.20 -23.14
C ARG A 165 5.22 -1.31 -22.23
N ALA A 166 5.98 -0.41 -22.89
CA ALA A 166 6.88 0.53 -22.23
C ALA A 166 6.16 1.44 -21.22
N GLY A 167 6.53 1.34 -19.94
CA GLY A 167 5.84 2.02 -18.85
C GLY A 167 6.00 3.54 -18.86
N ALA A 168 7.19 4.03 -19.29
CA ALA A 168 7.53 5.46 -19.23
C ALA A 168 6.92 6.32 -20.36
N VAL A 169 6.20 5.71 -21.31
CA VAL A 169 5.62 6.43 -22.47
C VAL A 169 4.14 6.13 -22.73
N ASN A 170 3.52 5.32 -21.89
CA ASN A 170 2.13 4.89 -22.08
C ASN A 170 1.27 5.10 -20.84
N ILE A 171 -0.01 5.45 -21.06
CA ILE A 171 -1.07 5.21 -20.08
C ILE A 171 -1.50 3.75 -20.24
N VAL A 172 -1.36 2.97 -19.17
CA VAL A 172 -1.60 1.51 -19.19
C VAL A 172 -2.78 1.16 -18.30
N PRO A 173 -3.98 0.88 -18.90
CA PRO A 173 -5.14 0.44 -18.13
C PRO A 173 -4.88 -0.92 -17.48
N ASN A 174 -5.23 -1.05 -16.20
CA ASN A 174 -5.05 -2.28 -15.43
C ASN A 174 -6.25 -2.53 -14.51
N SER A 175 -6.45 -3.78 -14.16
CA SER A 175 -7.30 -4.14 -13.04
C SER A 175 -6.59 -3.81 -11.72
N THR A 176 -7.35 -3.52 -10.68
CA THR A 176 -6.85 -3.43 -9.31
C THR A 176 -7.66 -4.32 -8.38
N GLY A 177 -6.98 -5.02 -7.49
CA GLY A 177 -7.61 -5.79 -6.42
C GLY A 177 -8.03 -4.93 -5.21
N ALA A 178 -7.67 -3.64 -5.18
CA ALA A 178 -7.88 -2.78 -4.02
C ALA A 178 -9.35 -2.62 -3.63
N ALA A 179 -10.25 -2.47 -4.63
CA ALA A 179 -11.69 -2.38 -4.36
C ALA A 179 -12.28 -3.67 -3.76
N LYS A 180 -11.77 -4.84 -4.16
CA LYS A 180 -12.18 -6.12 -3.54
C LYS A 180 -11.56 -6.29 -2.15
N ALA A 181 -10.30 -5.89 -2.00
CA ALA A 181 -9.58 -5.98 -0.74
C ALA A 181 -10.18 -5.08 0.35
N ILE A 182 -10.91 -4.04 -0.02
CA ILE A 182 -11.54 -3.13 0.96
C ILE A 182 -12.52 -3.87 1.86
N GLY A 183 -13.26 -4.85 1.36
CA GLY A 183 -14.19 -5.67 2.14
C GLY A 183 -13.50 -6.59 3.16
N LEU A 184 -12.18 -6.86 3.02
CA LEU A 184 -11.38 -7.58 4.00
C LEU A 184 -10.93 -6.66 5.15
N VAL A 185 -10.86 -5.36 4.89
CA VAL A 185 -10.39 -4.34 5.83
C VAL A 185 -11.56 -3.62 6.52
N ILE A 186 -12.62 -3.35 5.75
CA ILE A 186 -13.85 -2.69 6.18
C ILE A 186 -15.03 -3.56 5.73
N PRO A 187 -15.49 -4.51 6.57
CA PRO A 187 -16.50 -5.50 6.20
C PRO A 187 -17.82 -4.89 5.68
N GLU A 188 -18.20 -3.71 6.14
CA GLU A 188 -19.41 -2.99 5.73
C GLU A 188 -19.36 -2.56 4.25
N LEU A 189 -18.17 -2.47 3.67
CA LEU A 189 -17.95 -2.13 2.26
C LEU A 189 -17.81 -3.35 1.34
N ASN A 190 -17.96 -4.55 1.88
CA ASN A 190 -17.85 -5.76 1.06
C ASN A 190 -18.88 -5.78 -0.06
N GLY A 191 -18.41 -5.91 -1.31
CA GLY A 191 -19.26 -5.95 -2.50
C GLY A 191 -19.81 -4.59 -2.96
N LYS A 192 -19.56 -3.49 -2.22
CA LYS A 192 -20.06 -2.16 -2.59
C LYS A 192 -19.15 -1.38 -3.52
N LEU A 193 -17.87 -1.74 -3.61
CA LEU A 193 -16.89 -1.02 -4.41
C LEU A 193 -16.35 -1.88 -5.56
N ILE A 194 -16.24 -1.27 -6.75
CA ILE A 194 -15.49 -1.80 -7.88
C ILE A 194 -14.34 -0.84 -8.21
N GLY A 195 -13.34 -1.30 -8.97
CA GLY A 195 -12.21 -0.43 -9.23
C GLY A 195 -11.37 -0.79 -10.45
N SER A 196 -10.66 0.23 -10.94
CA SER A 196 -9.70 0.16 -12.02
C SER A 196 -8.41 0.92 -11.66
N ALA A 197 -7.37 0.73 -12.47
CA ALA A 197 -6.13 1.45 -12.37
C ALA A 197 -5.71 1.96 -13.74
N GLN A 198 -5.13 3.16 -13.77
CA GLN A 198 -4.43 3.70 -14.93
C GLN A 198 -2.98 3.92 -14.54
N ARG A 199 -2.07 3.13 -15.10
CA ARG A 199 -0.62 3.36 -14.90
C ARG A 199 -0.17 4.49 -15.81
N VAL A 200 0.57 5.46 -15.27
CA VAL A 200 0.99 6.68 -15.99
C VAL A 200 2.51 6.82 -15.96
N PRO A 201 3.12 7.62 -16.87
CA PRO A 201 4.56 7.82 -16.96
C PRO A 201 5.14 8.68 -15.82
N THR A 202 4.93 8.30 -14.57
CA THR A 202 5.55 8.88 -13.38
C THR A 202 6.29 7.81 -12.61
N PRO A 203 7.50 8.08 -12.06
CA PRO A 203 8.31 7.07 -11.38
C PRO A 203 7.74 6.68 -10.02
N THR A 204 7.18 7.62 -9.29
CA THR A 204 6.45 7.43 -8.03
C THR A 204 5.47 8.58 -7.82
N GLY A 205 4.57 8.47 -6.86
CA GLY A 205 3.48 9.41 -6.64
C GLY A 205 2.23 9.03 -7.41
N SER A 206 1.24 8.57 -6.68
CA SER A 206 -0.03 8.04 -7.19
C SER A 206 -1.21 8.71 -6.48
N THR A 207 -2.38 8.66 -7.09
CA THR A 207 -3.61 9.17 -6.48
C THR A 207 -4.75 8.16 -6.63
N THR A 208 -5.60 8.08 -5.62
CA THR A 208 -6.84 7.27 -5.63
C THR A 208 -8.03 8.20 -5.62
N ILE A 209 -8.90 8.04 -6.60
CA ILE A 209 -10.18 8.74 -6.72
C ILE A 209 -11.27 7.73 -6.35
N LEU A 210 -12.11 8.08 -5.39
CA LEU A 210 -13.31 7.32 -5.03
C LEU A 210 -14.53 8.17 -5.33
N THR A 211 -15.35 7.72 -6.28
CA THR A 211 -16.69 8.25 -6.52
C THR A 211 -17.69 7.29 -5.91
N ALA A 212 -18.45 7.75 -4.92
CA ALA A 212 -19.36 6.91 -4.14
C ALA A 212 -20.74 7.53 -4.03
N VAL A 213 -21.76 6.68 -4.06
CA VAL A 213 -23.13 7.03 -3.68
C VAL A 213 -23.27 6.81 -2.18
N ILE A 214 -23.59 7.87 -1.47
CA ILE A 214 -23.91 7.84 -0.03
C ILE A 214 -25.37 8.18 0.22
N LYS A 215 -25.90 7.71 1.33
CA LYS A 215 -27.30 7.94 1.70
C LYS A 215 -27.39 8.49 3.12
N THR A 216 -28.03 9.66 3.27
CA THR A 216 -28.21 10.31 4.58
C THR A 216 -29.31 11.38 4.51
N ASP A 217 -30.00 11.59 5.63
CA ASP A 217 -30.98 12.67 5.80
C ASP A 217 -30.31 14.02 6.09
N LYS A 218 -28.98 14.03 6.33
CA LYS A 218 -28.23 15.26 6.56
C LYS A 218 -27.92 15.95 5.24
N GLU A 219 -27.82 17.28 5.28
CA GLU A 219 -27.28 18.01 4.15
C GLU A 219 -25.77 17.66 3.96
N VAL A 220 -25.40 17.30 2.74
CA VAL A 220 -24.00 16.98 2.38
C VAL A 220 -23.44 18.10 1.53
N THR A 221 -22.40 18.74 2.04
CA THR A 221 -21.64 19.79 1.35
C THR A 221 -20.18 19.40 1.24
N VAL A 222 -19.42 20.05 0.36
CA VAL A 222 -17.97 19.89 0.25
C VAL A 222 -17.30 20.15 1.60
N ASP A 223 -17.69 21.22 2.29
CA ASP A 223 -17.13 21.61 3.59
C ASP A 223 -17.44 20.54 4.67
N ALA A 224 -18.66 19.96 4.66
CA ALA A 224 -19.02 18.90 5.61
C ALA A 224 -18.19 17.63 5.41
N ILE A 225 -17.96 17.21 4.14
CA ILE A 225 -17.08 16.08 3.83
C ILE A 225 -15.65 16.39 4.24
N ASN A 226 -15.12 17.55 3.87
CA ASN A 226 -13.76 17.96 4.19
C ASN A 226 -13.53 18.04 5.71
N ALA A 227 -14.51 18.55 6.46
CA ALA A 227 -14.44 18.59 7.91
C ALA A 227 -14.43 17.17 8.53
N ALA A 228 -15.24 16.24 8.01
CA ALA A 228 -15.23 14.85 8.44
C ALA A 228 -13.87 14.17 8.18
N MET A 229 -13.30 14.36 6.99
CA MET A 229 -11.98 13.84 6.66
C MET A 229 -10.88 14.42 7.54
N LYS A 230 -10.95 15.73 7.83
CA LYS A 230 -9.98 16.42 8.70
C LYS A 230 -10.07 15.90 10.15
N ALA A 231 -11.25 15.58 10.63
CA ALA A 231 -11.47 15.02 11.97
C ALA A 231 -10.84 13.62 12.14
N GLU A 232 -10.77 12.84 11.07
CA GLU A 232 -10.18 11.49 11.04
C GLU A 232 -8.66 11.51 10.74
N ALA A 233 -8.02 12.69 10.65
CA ALA A 233 -6.60 12.81 10.37
C ALA A 233 -5.75 12.22 11.50
N THR A 234 -4.70 11.47 11.13
CA THR A 234 -3.78 10.78 12.02
C THR A 234 -2.35 10.81 11.47
N GLU A 235 -1.41 10.14 12.13
CA GLU A 235 -0.04 9.95 11.60
C GLU A 235 0.01 9.13 10.29
N SER A 236 -1.05 8.40 9.95
CA SER A 236 -1.13 7.58 8.73
C SER A 236 -2.17 8.03 7.72
N PHE A 237 -3.11 8.88 8.13
CA PHE A 237 -4.11 9.53 7.27
C PHE A 237 -3.95 11.05 7.38
N GLY A 238 -3.31 11.66 6.39
CA GLY A 238 -3.06 13.11 6.35
C GLY A 238 -4.18 13.88 5.69
N TYR A 239 -4.19 15.19 5.90
CA TYR A 239 -5.13 16.13 5.31
C TYR A 239 -4.37 17.27 4.61
N ASN A 240 -4.74 17.59 3.38
CA ASN A 240 -4.08 18.60 2.55
C ASN A 240 -5.09 19.65 2.04
N GLU A 241 -4.67 20.93 2.07
CA GLU A 241 -5.42 22.08 1.56
C GLU A 241 -4.64 22.82 0.44
N ASP A 242 -3.40 22.40 0.17
CA ASP A 242 -2.56 22.99 -0.86
C ASP A 242 -2.84 22.39 -2.25
N LEU A 243 -2.55 23.14 -3.30
CA LEU A 243 -2.70 22.71 -4.70
C LEU A 243 -1.47 21.90 -5.13
N ILE A 244 -1.39 20.67 -4.67
CA ILE A 244 -0.27 19.75 -4.88
C ILE A 244 -0.41 18.88 -6.13
N VAL A 245 0.73 18.37 -6.60
CA VAL A 245 0.84 17.39 -7.68
C VAL A 245 1.68 16.18 -7.25
N SER A 246 1.78 15.17 -8.09
CA SER A 246 2.44 13.89 -7.74
C SER A 246 3.90 14.01 -7.29
N SER A 247 4.64 15.01 -7.74
CA SER A 247 6.03 15.22 -7.31
C SER A 247 6.16 15.74 -5.88
N ASP A 248 5.11 16.41 -5.36
CA ASP A 248 5.13 17.02 -4.02
C ASP A 248 4.97 15.99 -2.91
N ILE A 249 4.46 14.79 -3.24
CA ILE A 249 4.23 13.72 -2.28
C ILE A 249 5.35 12.67 -2.23
N VAL A 250 6.41 12.84 -3.03
CA VAL A 250 7.55 11.92 -3.02
C VAL A 250 8.24 11.93 -1.65
N GLY A 251 8.45 10.76 -1.08
CA GLY A 251 9.01 10.61 0.27
C GLY A 251 8.00 10.77 1.42
N MET A 252 6.74 10.99 1.11
CA MET A 252 5.66 11.12 2.08
C MET A 252 5.45 9.83 2.90
N ARG A 253 5.16 10.00 4.20
CA ARG A 253 4.96 8.88 5.14
C ARG A 253 3.51 8.58 5.50
N TYR A 254 2.55 9.43 5.12
CA TYR A 254 1.13 9.10 5.24
C TYR A 254 0.80 7.93 4.31
N GLY A 255 0.04 6.96 4.78
CA GLY A 255 -0.50 5.89 3.94
C GLY A 255 -1.48 6.43 2.90
N SER A 256 -2.18 7.49 3.27
CA SER A 256 -3.16 8.22 2.48
C SER A 256 -3.11 9.70 2.87
N LEU A 257 -3.00 10.60 1.91
CA LEU A 257 -3.08 12.05 2.11
C LEU A 257 -4.33 12.57 1.40
N PHE A 258 -5.37 12.83 2.17
CA PHE A 258 -6.63 13.36 1.64
C PHE A 258 -6.43 14.76 1.05
N ASP A 259 -6.95 14.97 -0.15
CA ASP A 259 -6.88 16.24 -0.87
C ASP A 259 -8.24 16.94 -0.85
N SER A 260 -8.41 17.90 0.06
CA SER A 260 -9.67 18.62 0.23
C SER A 260 -10.04 19.50 -0.97
N THR A 261 -9.07 19.83 -1.82
CA THR A 261 -9.27 20.66 -3.01
C THR A 261 -9.97 19.91 -4.16
N GLN A 262 -10.06 18.56 -4.07
CA GLN A 262 -10.63 17.69 -5.09
C GLN A 262 -12.00 17.10 -4.70
N THR A 263 -12.56 17.51 -3.56
CA THR A 263 -13.87 17.02 -3.11
C THR A 263 -14.97 17.59 -3.98
N MET A 264 -15.87 16.71 -4.45
CA MET A 264 -17.06 17.09 -5.22
C MET A 264 -18.29 16.44 -4.61
N VAL A 265 -19.42 17.16 -4.62
CA VAL A 265 -20.70 16.68 -4.11
C VAL A 265 -21.79 17.02 -5.09
N LEU A 266 -22.59 16.02 -5.46
CA LEU A 266 -23.79 16.17 -6.30
C LEU A 266 -24.99 15.55 -5.57
N LYS A 267 -26.02 16.32 -5.28
CA LYS A 267 -27.28 15.81 -4.78
C LYS A 267 -28.09 15.16 -5.91
N VAL A 268 -28.32 13.84 -5.82
CA VAL A 268 -29.02 13.06 -6.85
C VAL A 268 -30.49 12.74 -6.50
N ALA A 269 -30.81 12.72 -5.18
CA ALA A 269 -32.17 12.57 -4.67
C ALA A 269 -32.26 13.23 -3.28
N GLU A 270 -33.44 13.18 -2.64
CA GLU A 270 -33.69 13.85 -1.36
C GLU A 270 -32.68 13.47 -0.28
N ASP A 271 -32.38 12.16 -0.17
CA ASP A 271 -31.49 11.57 0.83
C ASP A 271 -30.22 10.94 0.21
N THR A 272 -29.93 11.19 -1.06
CA THR A 272 -28.89 10.50 -1.82
C THR A 272 -27.94 11.48 -2.51
N TYR A 273 -26.65 11.26 -2.31
CA TYR A 273 -25.59 12.10 -2.86
C TYR A 273 -24.54 11.24 -3.57
N GLU A 274 -24.03 11.75 -4.68
CA GLU A 274 -22.81 11.25 -5.30
C GLU A 274 -21.64 12.14 -4.86
N VAL A 275 -20.63 11.51 -4.27
CA VAL A 275 -19.48 12.19 -3.69
C VAL A 275 -18.21 11.68 -4.32
N GLN A 276 -17.35 12.58 -4.80
CA GLN A 276 -15.97 12.26 -5.16
C GLN A 276 -15.03 12.73 -4.05
N VAL A 277 -14.15 11.85 -3.62
CA VAL A 277 -13.04 12.12 -2.70
C VAL A 277 -11.74 11.60 -3.29
N VAL A 278 -10.63 12.28 -3.00
CA VAL A 278 -9.32 11.99 -3.60
C VAL A 278 -8.26 11.93 -2.51
N SER A 279 -7.37 10.96 -2.60
CA SER A 279 -6.18 10.88 -1.74
C SER A 279 -4.93 10.57 -2.55
N TRP A 280 -3.82 11.15 -2.13
CA TRP A 280 -2.49 10.92 -2.64
C TRP A 280 -1.75 9.87 -1.83
N TYR A 281 -0.83 9.16 -2.47
CA TYR A 281 0.11 8.26 -1.81
C TYR A 281 1.40 8.10 -2.61
N ASP A 282 2.52 8.13 -1.94
CA ASP A 282 3.76 7.61 -2.51
C ASP A 282 3.66 6.08 -2.50
N ASN A 283 3.50 5.47 -3.68
CA ASN A 283 3.29 4.02 -3.77
C ASN A 283 4.45 3.19 -3.21
N GLU A 284 5.61 3.80 -2.99
CA GLU A 284 6.79 3.20 -2.33
C GLU A 284 6.85 3.60 -0.86
N ASN A 285 7.10 4.87 -0.54
CA ASN A 285 7.40 5.30 0.83
C ASN A 285 6.17 5.31 1.74
N SER A 286 4.99 5.70 1.25
CA SER A 286 3.74 5.61 2.02
C SER A 286 3.44 4.17 2.42
N TYR A 287 3.55 3.24 1.47
CA TYR A 287 3.29 1.82 1.72
C TYR A 287 4.32 1.22 2.68
N THR A 288 5.61 1.50 2.49
CA THR A 288 6.67 1.04 3.38
C THR A 288 6.48 1.57 4.80
N SER A 289 6.07 2.84 4.95
CA SER A 289 5.77 3.43 6.25
C SER A 289 4.60 2.73 6.95
N GLN A 290 3.54 2.40 6.23
CA GLN A 290 2.41 1.62 6.76
C GLN A 290 2.82 0.20 7.15
N MET A 291 3.63 -0.48 6.35
CA MET A 291 4.19 -1.79 6.71
C MET A 291 5.00 -1.74 8.00
N VAL A 292 5.87 -0.73 8.16
CA VAL A 292 6.67 -0.55 9.37
C VAL A 292 5.78 -0.34 10.59
N ARG A 293 4.72 0.47 10.49
CA ARG A 293 3.74 0.65 11.58
C ARG A 293 3.04 -0.67 11.90
N THR A 294 2.60 -1.40 10.87
CA THR A 294 1.95 -2.71 11.03
C THR A 294 2.89 -3.72 11.69
N ILE A 295 4.16 -3.82 11.25
CA ILE A 295 5.15 -4.71 11.85
C ILE A 295 5.37 -4.34 13.32
N LYS A 296 5.55 -3.06 13.62
CA LYS A 296 5.78 -2.58 15.00
C LYS A 296 4.61 -2.90 15.94
N TYR A 297 3.39 -2.84 15.43
CA TYR A 297 2.19 -3.19 16.20
C TYR A 297 2.04 -4.71 16.37
N PHE A 298 2.41 -5.46 15.35
CA PHE A 298 2.25 -6.91 15.28
C PHE A 298 3.37 -7.68 16.00
N SER A 299 4.57 -7.10 16.19
CA SER A 299 5.76 -7.75 16.75
C SER A 299 5.65 -8.19 18.22
#